data_c16283e7240845c8318ee6e52289e8e9
#
_entry.id   c16283e7240845c8318ee6e52289e8e9
#
_cell.length_a   1.000
_cell.length_b   1.000
_cell.length_c   1.000
_cell.angle_alpha   90.00
_cell.angle_beta   90.00
_cell.angle_gamma   90.00
#
_symmetry.space_group_name_H-M   'P 1'
#
loop_
_entity.id
_entity.type
_entity.pdbx_description
1 polymer ?
#
loop_
_entity_poly.entity_id
_entity_poly.type
_entity_poly.pdbx_seq_one_letter_code
_entity_poly.pdbx_strand_id
1 'polypeptide(L)'
;AGAATHIIIAARTSGDQRSKKGITLFMAEVGSQGITLQNYPTIDEYRASEVIIENLKVSKDAILGKVDEAYDVIEEEVDKSTIAACSEALGILEVLKDATTDYCKNRKQFGQPISKNQVIQFRLVDMMMEYEQAKSILYMAITSDLSNPDERRKTVSALK
;
A
#
# COMPACT_ATOMS: atom_id res chain seq x y z
N ALA A 1 -11.25 -10.86 -0.91
CA ALA A 1 -12.06 -11.54 0.12
C ALA A 1 -12.44 -12.98 -0.30
N GLY A 2 -12.60 -13.30 -1.60
CA GLY A 2 -13.08 -14.61 -2.05
C GLY A 2 -12.26 -15.84 -1.64
N ALA A 3 -11.02 -15.67 -1.21
CA ALA A 3 -10.14 -16.74 -0.69
C ALA A 3 -9.95 -16.66 0.84
N ALA A 4 -10.52 -15.63 1.50
CA ALA A 4 -10.38 -15.44 2.92
C ALA A 4 -11.40 -16.29 3.68
N THR A 5 -10.98 -16.86 4.82
CA THR A 5 -11.87 -17.52 5.77
C THR A 5 -12.46 -16.56 6.79
N HIS A 6 -11.71 -15.50 7.09
CA HIS A 6 -12.10 -14.46 8.04
C HIS A 6 -11.82 -13.08 7.46
N ILE A 7 -12.58 -12.07 7.89
CA ILE A 7 -12.37 -10.66 7.58
C ILE A 7 -12.27 -9.87 8.87
N ILE A 8 -11.47 -8.80 8.83
CA ILE A 8 -11.40 -7.81 9.91
C ILE A 8 -12.28 -6.63 9.51
N ILE A 9 -13.20 -6.28 10.38
CA ILE A 9 -14.17 -5.21 10.17
C ILE A 9 -13.89 -4.10 11.16
N ALA A 10 -13.64 -2.89 10.66
CA ALA A 10 -13.59 -1.69 11.47
C ALA A 10 -14.99 -1.05 11.52
N ALA A 11 -15.56 -0.98 12.69
CA ALA A 11 -16.89 -0.40 12.88
C ALA A 11 -16.87 0.71 13.93
N ARG A 12 -17.75 1.70 13.74
CA ARG A 12 -17.96 2.74 14.73
C ARG A 12 -18.92 2.23 15.80
N THR A 13 -18.44 2.18 17.04
CA THR A 13 -19.16 1.71 18.21
C THR A 13 -19.59 2.85 19.14
N SER A 14 -18.94 4.02 19.03
CA SER A 14 -19.33 5.22 19.77
C SER A 14 -18.80 6.49 19.09
N GLY A 15 -19.16 7.68 19.65
CA GLY A 15 -18.69 8.98 19.19
C GLY A 15 -19.25 9.43 17.84
N ASP A 16 -18.80 10.60 17.38
CA ASP A 16 -19.23 11.22 16.14
C ASP A 16 -18.55 10.59 14.92
N GLN A 17 -19.15 10.80 13.74
CA GLN A 17 -18.69 10.23 12.46
C GLN A 17 -17.20 10.50 12.16
N ARG A 18 -16.68 11.65 12.57
CA ARG A 18 -15.28 12.07 12.34
C ARG A 18 -14.37 11.87 13.54
N SER A 19 -14.90 11.33 14.65
CA SER A 19 -14.10 11.10 15.85
C SER A 19 -13.05 10.00 15.60
N LYS A 20 -11.83 10.24 16.04
CA LYS A 20 -10.77 9.21 16.08
C LYS A 20 -11.04 8.14 17.13
N LYS A 21 -11.76 8.49 18.21
CA LYS A 21 -12.24 7.55 19.23
C LYS A 21 -13.57 6.95 18.79
N GLY A 22 -13.86 5.76 19.26
CA GLY A 22 -15.12 5.09 18.99
C GLY A 22 -15.08 4.14 17.79
N ILE A 23 -13.90 3.70 17.38
CA ILE A 23 -13.72 2.65 16.36
C ILE A 23 -13.26 1.38 17.06
N THR A 24 -13.90 0.26 16.73
CA THR A 24 -13.57 -1.07 17.23
C THR A 24 -13.31 -2.01 16.07
N LEU A 25 -12.34 -2.89 16.20
CA LEU A 25 -12.07 -3.95 15.23
C LEU A 25 -12.77 -5.24 15.66
N PHE A 26 -13.36 -5.91 14.67
CA PHE A 26 -14.01 -7.21 14.85
C PHE A 26 -13.46 -8.20 13.83
N MET A 27 -13.28 -9.44 14.24
CA MET A 27 -12.99 -10.54 13.34
C MET A 27 -14.27 -11.34 13.10
N ALA A 28 -14.63 -11.54 11.84
CA ALA A 28 -15.80 -12.30 11.46
C ALA A 28 -15.45 -13.37 10.42
N GLU A 29 -16.11 -14.52 10.53
CA GLU A 29 -16.01 -15.58 9.53
C GLU A 29 -16.79 -15.18 8.27
N VAL A 30 -16.19 -15.34 7.09
CA VAL A 30 -16.80 -14.94 5.80
C VAL A 30 -18.14 -15.62 5.53
N GLY A 31 -18.36 -16.83 6.00
CA GLY A 31 -19.61 -17.57 5.88
C GLY A 31 -20.72 -17.17 6.87
N SER A 32 -20.47 -16.18 7.74
CA SER A 32 -21.45 -15.78 8.76
C SER A 32 -22.70 -15.17 8.14
N GLN A 33 -23.85 -15.39 8.78
CA GLN A 33 -25.10 -14.76 8.41
C GLN A 33 -24.97 -13.22 8.51
N GLY A 34 -25.29 -12.52 7.44
CA GLY A 34 -25.16 -11.07 7.33
C GLY A 34 -23.91 -10.62 6.57
N ILE A 35 -23.11 -11.54 6.01
CA ILE A 35 -22.02 -11.24 5.09
C ILE A 35 -22.32 -11.84 3.72
N THR A 36 -22.35 -10.98 2.70
CA THR A 36 -22.49 -11.39 1.29
C THR A 36 -21.26 -10.93 0.51
N LEU A 37 -20.69 -11.84 -0.28
CA LEU A 37 -19.54 -11.55 -1.15
C LEU A 37 -19.96 -11.59 -2.61
N GLN A 38 -19.62 -10.54 -3.36
CA GLN A 38 -19.67 -10.53 -4.81
C GLN A 38 -18.25 -10.50 -5.36
N ASN A 39 -17.79 -11.64 -5.88
CA ASN A 39 -16.43 -11.79 -6.39
C ASN A 39 -16.38 -11.42 -7.87
N TYR A 40 -15.35 -10.70 -8.28
CA TYR A 40 -15.11 -10.35 -9.68
C TYR A 40 -13.60 -10.33 -9.98
N PRO A 41 -13.20 -10.62 -11.23
CA PRO A 41 -11.81 -10.46 -11.66
C PRO A 41 -11.50 -8.98 -11.87
N THR A 42 -10.26 -8.59 -11.58
CA THR A 42 -9.71 -7.28 -11.90
C THR A 42 -8.86 -7.35 -13.18
N ILE A 43 -8.57 -6.20 -13.80
CA ILE A 43 -7.83 -6.14 -15.08
C ILE A 43 -6.39 -6.68 -14.97
N ASP A 44 -5.83 -6.69 -13.78
CA ASP A 44 -4.51 -7.22 -13.43
C ASP A 44 -4.53 -8.72 -13.08
N GLU A 45 -5.61 -9.44 -13.44
CA GLU A 45 -5.83 -10.87 -13.19
C GLU A 45 -6.02 -11.25 -11.71
N TYR A 46 -6.00 -10.29 -10.78
CA TYR A 46 -6.36 -10.55 -9.40
C TYR A 46 -7.87 -10.72 -9.23
N ARG A 47 -8.28 -11.10 -8.04
CA ARG A 47 -9.68 -11.21 -7.66
C ARG A 47 -10.00 -10.20 -6.58
N ALA A 48 -10.97 -9.37 -6.82
CA ALA A 48 -11.57 -8.49 -5.84
C ALA A 48 -12.96 -9.00 -5.40
N SER A 49 -13.44 -8.47 -4.32
CA SER A 49 -14.77 -8.81 -3.81
C SER A 49 -15.43 -7.56 -3.24
N GLU A 50 -16.66 -7.32 -3.61
CA GLU A 50 -17.52 -6.42 -2.87
C GLU A 50 -18.05 -7.18 -1.64
N VAL A 51 -17.93 -6.58 -0.47
CA VAL A 51 -18.34 -7.18 0.81
C VAL A 51 -19.52 -6.38 1.34
N ILE A 52 -20.68 -6.99 1.36
CA ILE A 52 -21.91 -6.40 1.88
C ILE A 52 -22.15 -6.97 3.27
N ILE A 53 -22.26 -6.09 4.28
CA ILE A 53 -22.45 -6.47 5.68
C ILE A 53 -23.76 -5.88 6.17
N GLU A 54 -24.73 -6.74 6.47
CA GLU A 54 -26.06 -6.33 6.93
C GLU A 54 -26.48 -7.15 8.15
N ASN A 55 -26.78 -6.47 9.24
CA ASN A 55 -27.27 -7.09 10.47
C ASN A 55 -26.36 -8.23 11.01
N LEU A 56 -25.05 -8.17 10.74
CA LEU A 56 -24.09 -9.13 11.23
C LEU A 56 -24.05 -9.12 12.76
N LYS A 57 -24.22 -10.29 13.37
CA LYS A 57 -24.09 -10.47 14.81
C LYS A 57 -22.76 -11.12 15.12
N VAL A 58 -21.94 -10.47 15.94
CA VAL A 58 -20.66 -10.98 16.41
C VAL A 58 -20.64 -11.10 17.92
N SER A 59 -19.92 -12.10 18.44
CA SER A 59 -19.73 -12.26 19.89
C SER A 59 -18.72 -11.22 20.41
N LYS A 60 -18.67 -11.07 21.73
CA LYS A 60 -17.64 -10.22 22.37
C LYS A 60 -16.22 -10.73 22.14
N ASP A 61 -16.06 -12.04 21.96
CA ASP A 61 -14.76 -12.67 21.69
C ASP A 61 -14.23 -12.38 20.27
N ALA A 62 -15.08 -11.84 19.39
CA ALA A 62 -14.68 -11.39 18.05
C ALA A 62 -13.99 -10.03 18.06
N ILE A 63 -13.93 -9.33 19.19
CA ILE A 63 -13.28 -8.02 19.32
C ILE A 63 -11.76 -8.22 19.28
N LEU A 64 -11.12 -7.49 18.37
CA LEU A 64 -9.66 -7.41 18.30
C LEU A 64 -9.19 -6.15 19.03
N GLY A 65 -8.43 -6.37 20.11
CA GLY A 65 -7.93 -5.28 20.93
C GLY A 65 -8.99 -4.75 21.92
N LYS A 66 -9.12 -3.40 21.99
CA LYS A 66 -10.02 -2.73 22.93
C LYS A 66 -11.17 -2.06 22.19
N VAL A 67 -12.33 -2.02 22.83
CA VAL A 67 -13.50 -1.29 22.32
C VAL A 67 -13.19 0.19 22.24
N ASP A 68 -13.59 0.84 21.16
CA ASP A 68 -13.44 2.28 20.90
C ASP A 68 -12.01 2.80 20.69
N GLU A 69 -10.97 1.94 20.73
CA GLU A 69 -9.57 2.34 20.72
C GLU A 69 -8.79 1.82 19.48
N ALA A 70 -9.46 1.39 18.42
CA ALA A 70 -8.78 0.77 17.27
C ALA A 70 -8.10 1.76 16.31
N TYR A 71 -8.40 3.04 16.39
CA TYR A 71 -7.94 4.04 15.41
C TYR A 71 -6.41 4.08 15.26
N ASP A 72 -5.68 4.13 16.37
CA ASP A 72 -4.21 4.23 16.33
C ASP A 72 -3.56 2.97 15.76
N VAL A 73 -4.13 1.79 16.03
CA VAL A 73 -3.69 0.52 15.45
C VAL A 73 -3.91 0.51 13.94
N ILE A 74 -5.06 1.00 13.47
CA ILE A 74 -5.37 1.10 12.04
C ILE A 74 -4.39 2.05 11.36
N GLU A 75 -4.12 3.24 11.93
CA GLU A 75 -3.15 4.18 11.38
C GLU A 75 -1.74 3.55 11.28
N GLU A 76 -1.32 2.85 12.31
CA GLU A 76 -0.02 2.17 12.31
C GLU A 76 0.09 1.13 11.20
N GLU A 77 -0.93 0.30 11.01
CA GLU A 77 -0.93 -0.73 9.97
C GLU A 77 -1.04 -0.13 8.56
N VAL A 78 -1.77 0.97 8.38
CA VAL A 78 -1.80 1.73 7.12
C VAL A 78 -0.44 2.32 6.79
N ASP A 79 0.26 2.88 7.78
CA ASP A 79 1.61 3.43 7.59
C ASP A 79 2.61 2.33 7.19
N LYS A 80 2.61 1.18 7.86
CA LYS A 80 3.44 0.02 7.51
C LYS A 80 3.13 -0.50 6.10
N SER A 81 1.85 -0.60 5.76
CA SER A 81 1.40 -1.03 4.43
C SER A 81 1.83 -0.04 3.35
N THR A 82 1.85 1.26 3.65
CA THR A 82 2.36 2.30 2.73
C THR A 82 3.85 2.09 2.43
N ILE A 83 4.67 1.81 3.45
CA ILE A 83 6.09 1.52 3.25
C ILE A 83 6.27 0.27 2.38
N ALA A 84 5.49 -0.78 2.62
CA ALA A 84 5.54 -2.00 1.83
C ALA A 84 5.16 -1.74 0.35
N ALA A 85 4.10 -0.97 0.08
CA ALA A 85 3.69 -0.59 -1.27
C ALA A 85 4.75 0.27 -1.99
N CYS A 86 5.39 1.20 -1.27
CA CYS A 86 6.49 2.00 -1.82
C CYS A 86 7.73 1.15 -2.12
N SER A 87 7.97 0.10 -1.33
CA SER A 87 9.07 -0.85 -1.60
C SER A 87 8.83 -1.64 -2.89
N GLU A 88 7.60 -2.08 -3.13
CA GLU A 88 7.20 -2.72 -4.38
C GLU A 88 7.35 -1.76 -5.57
N ALA A 89 6.86 -0.53 -5.44
CA ALA A 89 6.99 0.50 -6.46
C ALA A 89 8.47 0.79 -6.80
N LEU A 90 9.36 0.84 -5.81
CA LEU A 90 10.79 1.03 -6.04
C LEU A 90 11.41 -0.13 -6.83
N GLY A 91 11.01 -1.37 -6.53
CA GLY A 91 11.44 -2.54 -7.30
C GLY A 91 11.01 -2.47 -8.78
N ILE A 92 9.79 -2.01 -9.04
CA ILE A 92 9.28 -1.78 -10.40
C ILE A 92 10.10 -0.68 -11.10
N LEU A 93 10.38 0.44 -10.43
CA LEU A 93 11.20 1.53 -10.96
C LEU A 93 12.61 1.06 -11.32
N GLU A 94 13.23 0.18 -10.52
CA GLU A 94 14.54 -0.40 -10.80
C GLU A 94 14.54 -1.17 -12.13
N VAL A 95 13.58 -2.06 -12.30
CA VAL A 95 13.44 -2.85 -13.53
C VAL A 95 13.19 -1.96 -14.75
N LEU A 96 12.32 -0.96 -14.63
CA LEU A 96 12.02 -0.03 -15.71
C LEU A 96 13.25 0.82 -16.10
N LYS A 97 14.00 1.31 -15.10
CA LYS A 97 15.24 2.07 -15.30
C LYS A 97 16.28 1.24 -16.05
N ASP A 98 16.51 0.01 -15.64
CA ASP A 98 17.51 -0.87 -16.24
C ASP A 98 17.09 -1.28 -17.65
N ALA A 99 15.86 -1.72 -17.84
CA ALA A 99 15.33 -2.08 -19.16
C ALA A 99 15.36 -0.91 -20.15
N THR A 100 15.00 0.30 -19.69
CA THR A 100 15.04 1.52 -20.52
C THR A 100 16.47 1.86 -20.93
N THR A 101 17.39 1.78 -19.98
CA THR A 101 18.82 2.05 -20.21
C THR A 101 19.40 1.06 -21.24
N ASP A 102 19.14 -0.22 -21.08
CA ASP A 102 19.61 -1.27 -21.97
C ASP A 102 18.97 -1.16 -23.36
N TYR A 103 17.69 -0.85 -23.43
CA TYR A 103 17.05 -0.59 -24.72
C TYR A 103 17.70 0.58 -25.45
N CYS A 104 17.95 1.70 -24.77
CA CYS A 104 18.59 2.88 -25.38
C CYS A 104 20.03 2.61 -25.86
N LYS A 105 20.76 1.74 -25.17
CA LYS A 105 22.12 1.32 -25.58
C LYS A 105 22.11 0.39 -26.80
N ASN A 106 21.13 -0.49 -26.90
CA ASN A 106 21.09 -1.52 -27.92
C ASN A 106 20.32 -1.10 -29.18
N ARG A 107 19.28 -0.25 -29.05
CA ARG A 107 18.49 0.23 -30.17
C ARG A 107 19.30 1.19 -31.04
N LYS A 108 19.48 0.84 -32.33
CA LYS A 108 20.17 1.69 -33.31
C LYS A 108 19.19 2.35 -34.24
N GLN A 109 19.39 3.64 -34.49
CA GLN A 109 18.70 4.43 -35.52
C GLN A 109 19.71 5.43 -36.10
N PHE A 110 19.59 5.73 -37.40
CA PHE A 110 20.51 6.59 -38.10
C PHE A 110 21.98 6.22 -37.92
N GLY A 111 22.28 4.92 -37.92
CA GLY A 111 23.63 4.38 -37.83
C GLY A 111 24.27 4.31 -36.44
N GLN A 112 23.57 4.73 -35.37
CA GLN A 112 24.11 4.73 -34.01
C GLN A 112 23.07 4.34 -32.97
N PRO A 113 23.49 3.93 -31.74
CA PRO A 113 22.58 3.74 -30.61
C PRO A 113 21.84 5.03 -30.28
N ILE A 114 20.54 4.93 -29.92
CA ILE A 114 19.75 6.12 -29.55
C ILE A 114 20.27 6.81 -28.29
N SER A 115 20.98 6.08 -27.41
CA SER A 115 21.68 6.63 -26.24
C SER A 115 22.78 7.63 -26.55
N LYS A 116 23.19 7.76 -27.84
CA LYS A 116 24.14 8.80 -28.26
C LYS A 116 23.49 10.18 -28.39
N ASN A 117 22.18 10.26 -28.45
CA ASN A 117 21.46 11.52 -28.51
C ASN A 117 21.44 12.19 -27.12
N GLN A 118 21.90 13.43 -27.05
CA GLN A 118 22.02 14.18 -25.79
C GLN A 118 20.72 14.27 -25.01
N VAL A 119 19.56 14.44 -25.67
CA VAL A 119 18.26 14.49 -25.03
C VAL A 119 17.91 13.16 -24.33
N ILE A 120 18.32 12.03 -24.90
CA ILE A 120 18.13 10.71 -24.29
C ILE A 120 19.06 10.55 -23.08
N GLN A 121 20.31 11.01 -23.19
CA GLN A 121 21.27 10.96 -22.07
C GLN A 121 20.75 11.75 -20.87
N PHE A 122 20.24 12.95 -21.07
CA PHE A 122 19.66 13.76 -19.99
C PHE A 122 18.48 13.04 -19.32
N ARG A 123 17.54 12.50 -20.09
CA ARG A 123 16.41 11.76 -19.54
C ARG A 123 16.82 10.49 -18.75
N LEU A 124 17.84 9.78 -19.21
CA LEU A 124 18.38 8.63 -18.49
C LEU A 124 19.04 9.04 -17.15
N VAL A 125 19.72 10.19 -17.13
CA VAL A 125 20.31 10.76 -15.91
C VAL A 125 19.21 11.19 -14.95
N ASP A 126 18.19 11.91 -15.43
CA ASP A 126 17.05 12.33 -14.60
C ASP A 126 16.36 11.12 -13.96
N MET A 127 16.04 10.10 -14.77
CA MET A 127 15.43 8.84 -14.28
C MET A 127 16.30 8.16 -13.22
N MET A 128 17.62 8.16 -13.37
CA MET A 128 18.54 7.58 -12.41
C MET A 128 18.58 8.38 -11.10
N MET A 129 18.56 9.71 -11.19
CA MET A 129 18.51 10.59 -10.01
C MET A 129 17.20 10.40 -9.23
N GLU A 130 16.06 10.37 -9.92
CA GLU A 130 14.76 10.14 -9.29
C GLU A 130 14.70 8.78 -8.59
N TYR A 131 15.22 7.73 -9.22
CA TYR A 131 15.32 6.40 -8.60
C TYR A 131 16.18 6.41 -7.33
N GLU A 132 17.38 7.01 -7.37
CA GLU A 132 18.26 7.08 -6.19
C GLU A 132 17.67 7.94 -5.06
N GLN A 133 16.93 8.99 -5.38
CA GLN A 133 16.20 9.79 -4.39
C GLN A 133 15.08 8.95 -3.74
N ALA A 134 14.25 8.28 -4.53
CA ALA A 134 13.18 7.43 -4.02
C ALA A 134 13.73 6.30 -3.13
N LYS A 135 14.84 5.67 -3.56
CA LYS A 135 15.55 4.64 -2.80
C LYS A 135 16.06 5.16 -1.46
N SER A 136 16.65 6.34 -1.46
CA SER A 136 17.20 6.97 -0.25
C SER A 136 16.09 7.28 0.77
N ILE A 137 14.95 7.81 0.30
CA ILE A 137 13.80 8.10 1.16
C ILE A 137 13.20 6.80 1.72
N LEU A 138 13.10 5.74 0.91
CA LEU A 138 12.62 4.45 1.38
C LEU A 138 13.55 3.85 2.44
N TYR A 139 14.86 3.89 2.25
CA TYR A 139 15.80 3.41 3.26
C TYR A 139 15.72 4.23 4.55
N MET A 140 15.58 5.55 4.46
CA MET A 140 15.32 6.40 5.62
C MET A 140 14.06 5.93 6.36
N ALA A 141 12.97 5.63 5.63
CA ALA A 141 11.72 5.18 6.21
C ALA A 141 11.87 3.83 6.94
N ILE A 142 12.57 2.87 6.34
CA ILE A 142 12.77 1.53 6.92
C ILE A 142 13.67 1.58 8.16
N THR A 143 14.63 2.49 8.20
CA THR A 143 15.59 2.61 9.31
C THR A 143 15.16 3.55 10.44
N SER A 144 14.05 4.29 10.24
CA SER A 144 13.49 5.17 11.26
C SER A 144 12.79 4.41 12.38
N ASP A 145 12.73 5.01 13.56
CA ASP A 145 11.94 4.48 14.67
C ASP A 145 10.44 4.65 14.40
N LEU A 146 9.82 3.61 13.84
CA LEU A 146 8.41 3.59 13.52
C LEU A 146 7.50 3.35 14.75
N SER A 147 8.06 3.12 15.94
CA SER A 147 7.30 3.01 17.18
C SER A 147 6.79 4.37 17.68
N ASN A 148 7.50 5.45 17.31
CA ASN A 148 7.06 6.82 17.58
C ASN A 148 6.04 7.28 16.51
N PRO A 149 4.78 7.57 16.88
CA PRO A 149 3.74 7.94 15.91
C PRO A 149 4.06 9.20 15.09
N ASP A 150 4.71 10.20 15.69
CA ASP A 150 5.03 11.46 15.02
C ASP A 150 6.17 11.28 14.00
N GLU A 151 7.21 10.52 14.35
CA GLU A 151 8.30 10.17 13.43
C GLU A 151 7.77 9.29 12.28
N ARG A 152 6.94 8.30 12.59
CA ARG A 152 6.30 7.44 11.59
C ARG A 152 5.50 8.26 10.58
N ARG A 153 4.63 9.17 11.04
CA ARG A 153 3.81 10.01 10.16
C ARG A 153 4.65 10.92 9.26
N LYS A 154 5.71 11.55 9.80
CA LYS A 154 6.62 12.40 9.02
C LYS A 154 7.31 11.57 7.93
N THR A 155 7.86 10.44 8.31
CA THR A 155 8.59 9.53 7.42
C THR A 155 7.70 9.00 6.30
N VAL A 156 6.50 8.51 6.63
CA VAL A 156 5.54 8.00 5.64
C VAL A 156 5.01 9.12 4.74
N SER A 157 4.84 10.34 5.27
CA SER A 157 4.45 11.50 4.44
C SER A 157 5.52 11.92 3.45
N ALA A 158 6.80 11.78 3.82
CA ALA A 158 7.91 12.06 2.90
C ALA A 158 8.08 10.98 1.82
N LEU A 159 7.63 9.76 2.11
CA LEU A 159 7.72 8.62 1.19
C LEU A 159 6.61 8.63 0.12
N LYS A 160 5.43 9.18 0.40
CA LYS A 160 4.29 9.29 -0.54
C LYS A 160 4.54 10.31 -1.64
#